data_003fd9726dddd6ae3555a62b8be6e564
#
_entry.id   003fd9726dddd6ae3555a62b8be6e564
#
_cell.length_a   1.000
_cell.length_b   1.000
_cell.length_c   1.000
_cell.angle_alpha   90.00
_cell.angle_beta   90.00
_cell.angle_gamma   90.00
#
_symmetry.space_group_name_H-M   'P 1'
#
loop_
_entity.id
_entity.type
_entity.pdbx_description
1 polymer ?
#
loop_
_entity_poly.entity_id
_entity_poly.type
_entity_poly.pdbx_seq_one_letter_code
_entity_poly.pdbx_strand_id
1 'polypeptide(L)' 'MKAKDLRGKGSAELREELLKLRREQFNLRMAQASGQAAKPDQFGKVRRNIARVKTVLGEQARAATASKGDK' A
#
# COMPACT_ATOMS: atom_id res chain seq x y z
N MET A 1 -4.59 -7.89 5.50
CA MET A 1 -3.69 -6.79 5.90
C MET A 1 -4.47 -5.77 6.71
N LYS A 2 -4.09 -5.56 7.91
CA LYS A 2 -4.77 -4.63 8.80
C LYS A 2 -3.87 -3.43 9.08
N ALA A 3 -4.49 -2.26 9.23
CA ALA A 3 -3.73 -1.04 9.52
C ALA A 3 -2.94 -1.17 10.81
N LYS A 4 -3.50 -1.88 11.79
CA LYS A 4 -2.83 -2.12 13.06
C LYS A 4 -1.50 -2.84 12.88
N ASP A 5 -1.49 -3.86 12.02
CA ASP A 5 -0.27 -4.61 11.73
C ASP A 5 0.74 -3.74 10.99
N LEU A 6 0.26 -2.89 10.11
CA LEU A 6 1.12 -2.00 9.34
C LEU A 6 1.78 -0.96 10.22
N ARG A 7 1.08 -0.49 11.24
CA ARG A 7 1.63 0.51 12.14
C ARG A 7 2.80 0.01 12.95
N GLY A 8 2.89 -1.30 13.13
CA GLY A 8 4.02 -1.91 13.82
C GLY A 8 5.25 -2.05 12.97
N LYS A 9 5.16 -1.78 11.67
CA LYS A 9 6.28 -1.92 10.75
C LYS A 9 7.02 -0.61 10.56
N GLY A 10 8.32 -0.71 10.28
CA GLY A 10 9.11 0.45 9.95
C GLY A 10 8.79 0.97 8.55
N SER A 11 9.18 2.21 8.27
CA SER A 11 8.87 2.82 6.98
C SER A 11 9.52 2.07 5.82
N ALA A 12 10.71 1.51 6.02
CA ALA A 12 11.38 0.74 4.97
C ALA A 12 10.56 -0.49 4.61
N GLU A 13 10.05 -1.19 5.63
CA GLU A 13 9.22 -2.37 5.41
C GLU A 13 7.92 -2.01 4.71
N LEU A 14 7.32 -0.90 5.09
CA LEU A 14 6.08 -0.43 4.47
C LEU A 14 6.30 -0.07 3.01
N ARG A 15 7.44 0.52 2.69
CA ARG A 15 7.76 0.84 1.30
C ARG A 15 7.93 -0.42 0.46
N GLU A 16 8.54 -1.45 1.04
CA GLU A 16 8.67 -2.74 0.37
C GLU A 16 7.30 -3.36 0.12
N GLU A 17 6.42 -3.31 1.12
CA GLU A 17 5.07 -3.80 0.96
C GLU A 17 4.34 -3.06 -0.16
N LEU A 18 4.51 -1.75 -0.20
CA LEU A 18 3.89 -0.92 -1.22
C LEU A 18 4.39 -1.31 -2.61
N LEU A 19 5.68 -1.55 -2.75
CA LEU A 19 6.25 -1.99 -4.02
C LEU A 19 5.67 -3.32 -4.46
N LYS A 20 5.56 -4.26 -3.53
CA LYS A 20 4.97 -5.57 -3.83
C LYS A 20 3.53 -5.43 -4.28
N LEU A 21 2.76 -4.60 -3.60
CA LEU A 21 1.36 -4.39 -3.93
C LEU A 21 1.20 -3.71 -5.29
N ARG A 22 2.05 -2.74 -5.59
CA ARG A 22 2.00 -2.07 -6.88
C ARG A 22 2.38 -3.02 -8.01
N ARG A 23 3.36 -3.88 -7.77
CA ARG A 23 3.75 -4.90 -8.76
C ARG A 23 2.61 -5.87 -8.99
N GLU A 24 1.94 -6.28 -7.93
CA GLU A 24 0.77 -7.15 -8.03
C GLU A 24 -0.35 -6.49 -8.82
N GLN A 25 -0.61 -5.22 -8.56
CA GLN A 25 -1.59 -4.46 -9.30
C GLN A 25 -1.25 -4.38 -10.78
N PHE A 26 0.02 -4.13 -11.07
CA PHE A 26 0.48 -4.10 -12.46
C PHE A 26 0.28 -5.44 -13.16
N ASN A 27 0.63 -6.54 -12.47
CA ASN A 27 0.46 -7.87 -13.02
C ASN A 27 -1.01 -8.18 -13.30
N LEU A 28 -1.90 -7.76 -12.41
CA LEU A 28 -3.34 -7.95 -12.62
C LEU A 28 -3.82 -7.18 -13.85
N ARG A 29 -3.33 -5.96 -14.02
CA ARG A 29 -3.70 -5.15 -15.19
C ARG A 29 -3.19 -5.78 -16.47
N MET A 30 -1.97 -6.30 -16.45
CA MET A 30 -1.40 -6.96 -17.62
C MET A 30 -2.16 -8.23 -17.95
N ALA A 31 -2.55 -9.01 -16.95
CA ALA A 31 -3.34 -10.21 -17.16
C ALA A 31 -4.68 -9.86 -17.80
N GLN A 32 -5.32 -8.81 -17.33
CA GLN A 32 -6.59 -8.36 -17.89
C GLN A 32 -6.42 -7.90 -19.33
N ALA A 33 -5.35 -7.16 -19.60
CA ALA A 33 -5.08 -6.66 -20.95
C ALA A 33 -4.81 -7.79 -21.94
N SER A 34 -4.23 -8.89 -21.47
CA SER A 34 -3.95 -10.05 -22.34
C SER A 34 -5.14 -11.00 -22.45
N GLY A 35 -6.30 -10.62 -21.92
CA GLY A 35 -7.52 -11.40 -22.05
C GLY A 35 -7.75 -12.43 -20.97
N GLN A 36 -6.87 -12.51 -19.98
CA GLN A 36 -7.07 -13.41 -18.87
C GLN A 36 -8.11 -12.84 -17.91
N ALA A 37 -8.94 -13.72 -17.37
CA ALA A 37 -9.98 -13.29 -16.44
C ALA A 37 -9.35 -12.97 -15.10
N ALA A 38 -9.29 -11.70 -14.74
CA ALA A 38 -8.87 -11.27 -13.42
C ALA A 38 -10.13 -10.97 -12.62
N LYS A 39 -10.22 -11.52 -11.42
CA LYS A 39 -11.39 -11.31 -10.58
C LYS A 39 -11.42 -9.86 -10.09
N PRO A 40 -12.57 -9.18 -10.19
CA PRO A 40 -12.69 -7.83 -9.67
C PRO A 40 -12.30 -7.71 -8.19
N ASP A 41 -12.54 -8.78 -7.43
CA ASP A 41 -12.20 -8.81 -6.00
C ASP A 41 -10.70 -8.60 -5.79
N GLN A 42 -9.87 -9.16 -6.65
CA GLN A 42 -8.42 -9.03 -6.53
C GLN A 42 -7.99 -7.58 -6.71
N PHE A 43 -8.55 -6.90 -7.70
CA PHE A 43 -8.27 -5.47 -7.89
C PHE A 43 -8.64 -4.66 -6.68
N GLY A 44 -9.83 -4.90 -6.13
CA GLY A 44 -10.30 -4.18 -4.96
C GLY A 44 -9.44 -4.42 -3.73
N LYS A 45 -9.01 -5.68 -3.53
CA LYS A 45 -8.14 -6.04 -2.41
C LYS A 45 -6.81 -5.31 -2.50
N VAL A 46 -6.15 -5.41 -3.65
CA VAL A 46 -4.84 -4.81 -3.84
C VAL A 46 -4.93 -3.29 -3.68
N ARG A 47 -5.96 -2.70 -4.26
CA ARG A 47 -6.17 -1.25 -4.18
C ARG A 47 -6.33 -0.80 -2.73
N ARG A 48 -7.14 -1.52 -1.95
CA ARG A 48 -7.35 -1.20 -0.54
C ARG A 48 -6.08 -1.36 0.27
N ASN A 49 -5.31 -2.41 0.00
CA ASN A 49 -4.06 -2.64 0.70
C ASN A 49 -3.05 -1.54 0.39
N ILE A 50 -2.98 -1.11 -0.85
CA ILE A 50 -2.11 0.00 -1.24
C ILE A 50 -2.51 1.27 -0.48
N ALA A 51 -3.81 1.54 -0.41
CA ALA A 51 -4.31 2.71 0.29
C ALA A 51 -3.95 2.66 1.77
N ARG A 52 -4.07 1.49 2.40
CA ARG A 52 -3.73 1.33 3.80
C ARG A 52 -2.25 1.57 4.06
N VAL A 53 -1.39 0.99 3.23
CA VAL A 53 0.05 1.18 3.39
C VAL A 53 0.42 2.65 3.21
N LYS A 54 -0.15 3.30 2.20
CA LYS A 54 0.10 4.72 1.97
C LYS A 54 -0.37 5.57 3.15
N THR A 55 -1.52 5.22 3.71
CA THR A 55 -2.06 5.96 4.86
C THR A 55 -1.11 5.86 6.05
N VAL A 56 -0.65 4.65 6.35
CA VAL A 56 0.27 4.47 7.48
C VAL A 56 1.60 5.18 7.24
N LEU A 57 2.13 5.10 6.01
CA LEU A 57 3.33 5.84 5.66
C LEU A 57 3.12 7.35 5.83
N GLY A 58 1.95 7.84 5.44
CA GLY A 58 1.61 9.25 5.59
C GLY A 58 1.52 9.64 7.06
N GLU A 59 0.95 8.76 7.89
CA GLU A 59 0.88 8.98 9.32
C GLU A 59 2.28 9.09 9.93
N GLN A 60 3.17 8.18 9.54
CA GLN A 60 4.53 8.19 10.04
C GLN A 60 5.28 9.44 9.62
N ALA A 61 5.10 9.85 8.37
CA ALA A 61 5.73 11.05 7.86
C ALA A 61 5.22 12.29 8.58
N ARG A 62 3.92 12.36 8.83
CA ARG A 62 3.32 13.49 9.55
C ARG A 62 3.76 13.51 10.99
N ALA A 63 3.86 12.35 11.63
CA ALA A 63 4.32 12.27 12.99
C ALA A 63 5.75 12.77 13.10
N ALA A 64 6.60 12.39 12.17
CA ALA A 64 7.98 12.85 12.15
C ALA A 64 8.06 14.35 11.92
N THR A 65 7.24 14.87 11.01
CA THR A 65 7.18 16.30 10.73
C THR A 65 6.63 17.07 11.93
N ALA A 66 5.57 16.53 12.53
CA ALA A 66 4.95 17.18 13.69
C ALA A 66 5.91 17.22 14.87
N SER A 67 6.72 16.20 15.05
CA SER A 67 7.65 16.19 16.17
C SER A 67 8.79 17.18 15.98
N LYS A 68 8.98 17.70 14.80
CA LYS A 68 9.91 18.80 14.55
C LYS A 68 9.26 20.15 14.85
N GLY A 69 8.07 20.14 15.23
CA GLY A 69 7.35 21.27 15.56
C GLY A 69 6.75 21.99 14.45
N ASP A 70 6.32 21.94 14.44
CA ASP A 70 5.86 22.64 13.99
C ASP A 70 5.64 23.79 14.03
N LYS A 71 5.65 24.04 14.06
CA LYS A 71 5.60 25.05 14.02
C LYS A 71 5.37 25.46 14.23
#